data_05dafb2cd53cddbe9e3a9971bfa73859
#
_entry.id   05dafb2cd53cddbe9e3a9971bfa73859
#
_cell.length_a   1.000
_cell.length_b   1.000
_cell.length_c   1.000
_cell.angle_alpha   90.00
_cell.angle_beta   90.00
_cell.angle_gamma   90.00
#
_symmetry.space_group_name_H-M   'P 1'
#
loop_
_entity.id
_entity.type
_entity.pdbx_description
1 polymer ?
#
loop_
_entity_poly.entity_id
_entity_poly.type
_entity_poly.pdbx_seq_one_letter_code
_entity_poly.pdbx_strand_id
1 'polypeptide(L)'
;MIDPKKVTDYNRNEWQLQEFLIYCVCVAGKKSEIESPKVRKFCMDARFGFGLTPFELIRKLLSVSSVEEDGLMQHLKKYKIAPYQQRYNSFKDIATLLDGDLREVTIDQLQEVRGISTKTSRFFLTHS
;
A
#
# COMPACT_ATOMS: atom_id res chain seq x y z
N MET A 1 -3.55 -6.09 -11.62
CA MET A 1 -4.10 -6.43 -10.30
C MET A 1 -3.31 -7.58 -9.70
N ILE A 2 -3.07 -7.55 -8.41
CA ILE A 2 -2.40 -8.68 -7.76
C ILE A 2 -3.35 -9.87 -7.76
N ASP A 3 -2.91 -10.99 -8.36
CA ASP A 3 -3.66 -12.23 -8.37
C ASP A 3 -3.35 -13.01 -7.09
N PRO A 4 -4.33 -13.23 -6.19
CA PRO A 4 -4.08 -13.96 -4.94
C PRO A 4 -3.56 -15.37 -5.12
N LYS A 5 -3.77 -15.97 -6.30
CA LYS A 5 -3.31 -17.32 -6.62
C LYS A 5 -1.92 -17.36 -7.26
N LYS A 6 -1.41 -16.22 -7.71
CA LYS A 6 -0.12 -16.10 -8.41
C LYS A 6 0.61 -14.86 -7.93
N VAL A 7 0.92 -14.79 -6.64
CA VAL A 7 1.52 -13.59 -6.04
C VAL A 7 3.01 -13.44 -6.36
N THR A 8 3.72 -14.54 -6.65
CA THR A 8 5.16 -14.49 -6.89
C THR A 8 5.45 -13.91 -8.27
N ASP A 9 6.18 -12.79 -8.29
CA ASP A 9 6.64 -12.14 -9.52
C ASP A 9 7.89 -11.32 -9.19
N TYR A 10 9.04 -11.79 -9.66
CA TYR A 10 10.32 -11.13 -9.39
C TYR A 10 10.68 -10.06 -10.41
N ASN A 11 9.79 -9.80 -11.38
CA ASN A 11 10.00 -8.82 -12.45
C ASN A 11 9.18 -7.53 -12.25
N ARG A 12 8.64 -7.30 -11.05
CA ARG A 12 7.89 -6.08 -10.75
C ARG A 12 8.79 -4.86 -10.85
N ASN A 13 8.30 -3.82 -11.54
CA ASN A 13 8.93 -2.50 -11.49
C ASN A 13 8.58 -1.80 -10.17
N GLU A 14 9.13 -0.59 -9.94
CA GLU A 14 8.92 0.12 -8.67
C GLU A 14 7.44 0.41 -8.41
N TRP A 15 6.67 0.84 -9.43
CA TRP A 15 5.23 1.07 -9.28
C TRP A 15 4.51 -0.21 -8.83
N GLN A 16 4.86 -1.33 -9.45
CA GLN A 16 4.25 -2.63 -9.14
C GLN A 16 4.68 -3.14 -7.76
N LEU A 17 5.92 -2.89 -7.34
CA LEU A 17 6.39 -3.22 -5.99
C LEU A 17 5.62 -2.43 -4.94
N GLN A 18 5.34 -1.16 -5.20
CA GLN A 18 4.54 -0.33 -4.29
C GLN A 18 3.11 -0.86 -4.18
N GLU A 19 2.49 -1.22 -5.30
CA GLU A 19 1.16 -1.85 -5.30
C GLU A 19 1.19 -3.16 -4.50
N PHE A 20 2.23 -3.98 -4.69
CA PHE A 20 2.34 -5.26 -3.99
C PHE A 20 2.51 -5.09 -2.48
N LEU A 21 3.30 -4.12 -2.04
CA LEU A 21 3.44 -3.86 -0.61
C LEU A 21 2.12 -3.38 0.01
N ILE A 22 1.41 -2.49 -0.66
CA ILE A 22 0.09 -2.04 -0.21
C ILE A 22 -0.87 -3.24 -0.13
N TYR A 23 -0.85 -4.11 -1.14
CA TYR A 23 -1.62 -5.35 -1.14
C TYR A 23 -1.31 -6.21 0.09
N CYS A 24 -0.03 -6.44 0.38
CA CYS A 24 0.39 -7.25 1.53
C CYS A 24 -0.16 -6.72 2.85
N VAL A 25 -0.15 -5.40 3.02
CA VAL A 25 -0.70 -4.74 4.20
C VAL A 25 -2.22 -4.91 4.28
N CYS A 26 -2.90 -4.72 3.16
CA CYS A 26 -4.37 -4.72 3.14
C CYS A 26 -4.98 -6.11 3.27
N VAL A 27 -4.29 -7.17 2.84
CA VAL A 27 -4.81 -8.54 2.94
C VAL A 27 -4.47 -9.22 4.27
N ALA A 28 -3.65 -8.64 5.11
CA ALA A 28 -3.32 -9.20 6.41
C ALA A 28 -4.59 -9.33 7.26
N GLY A 29 -5.01 -10.57 7.54
CA GLY A 29 -6.24 -10.85 8.29
C GLY A 29 -7.53 -10.63 7.50
N LYS A 30 -7.46 -10.46 6.19
CA LYS A 30 -8.61 -10.22 5.30
C LYS A 30 -8.63 -11.22 4.16
N LYS A 31 -9.75 -11.30 3.44
CA LYS A 31 -9.87 -12.13 2.24
C LYS A 31 -9.20 -11.41 1.06
N SER A 32 -8.15 -12.01 0.53
CA SER A 32 -7.35 -11.40 -0.53
C SER A 32 -8.15 -11.15 -1.82
N GLU A 33 -9.10 -12.02 -2.15
CA GLU A 33 -9.95 -11.85 -3.35
C GLU A 33 -10.84 -10.61 -3.26
N ILE A 34 -11.21 -10.20 -2.03
CA ILE A 34 -12.02 -9.02 -1.80
C ILE A 34 -11.15 -7.77 -1.77
N GLU A 35 -9.98 -7.85 -1.13
CA GLU A 35 -9.12 -6.67 -0.93
C GLU A 35 -8.31 -6.32 -2.20
N SER A 36 -7.90 -7.29 -3.00
CA SER A 36 -7.09 -7.05 -4.20
C SER A 36 -7.72 -6.04 -5.17
N PRO A 37 -9.01 -6.12 -5.53
CA PRO A 37 -9.62 -5.11 -6.41
C PRO A 37 -9.64 -3.69 -5.81
N LYS A 38 -9.80 -3.57 -4.50
CA LYS A 38 -9.78 -2.26 -3.83
C LYS A 38 -8.39 -1.62 -3.91
N VAL A 39 -7.35 -2.39 -3.65
CA VAL A 39 -5.96 -1.95 -3.78
C VAL A 39 -5.68 -1.53 -5.22
N ARG A 40 -6.14 -2.33 -6.20
CA ARG A 40 -5.96 -2.01 -7.61
C ARG A 40 -6.59 -0.66 -7.98
N LYS A 41 -7.81 -0.41 -7.53
CA LYS A 41 -8.51 0.85 -7.79
C LYS A 41 -7.75 2.04 -7.20
N PHE A 42 -7.29 1.92 -5.97
CA PHE A 42 -6.48 2.96 -5.33
C PHE A 42 -5.21 3.25 -6.12
N CYS A 43 -4.46 2.20 -6.49
CA CYS A 43 -3.20 2.34 -7.20
C CYS A 43 -3.38 2.83 -8.64
N MET A 44 -4.47 2.44 -9.31
CA MET A 44 -4.79 2.93 -10.65
C MET A 44 -5.20 4.40 -10.63
N ASP A 45 -5.82 4.88 -9.56
CA ASP A 45 -6.11 6.29 -9.38
C ASP A 45 -4.80 7.10 -9.32
N ALA A 46 -3.77 6.57 -8.64
CA ALA A 46 -2.46 7.20 -8.64
C ALA A 46 -1.93 7.38 -10.07
N ARG A 47 -1.96 6.32 -10.87
CA ARG A 47 -1.39 6.31 -12.22
C ARG A 47 -2.20 7.15 -13.20
N PHE A 48 -3.50 6.93 -13.30
CA PHE A 48 -4.35 7.53 -14.32
C PHE A 48 -5.04 8.82 -13.86
N GLY A 49 -5.30 8.95 -12.55
CA GLY A 49 -5.90 10.17 -12.02
C GLY A 49 -4.90 11.27 -11.74
N PHE A 50 -3.67 10.92 -11.32
CA PHE A 50 -2.67 11.88 -10.85
C PHE A 50 -1.32 11.79 -11.57
N GLY A 51 -1.04 10.71 -12.31
CA GLY A 51 0.26 10.51 -12.94
C GLY A 51 1.38 10.24 -11.92
N LEU A 52 1.06 9.57 -10.81
CA LEU A 52 1.97 9.34 -9.69
C LEU A 52 2.13 7.85 -9.42
N THR A 53 3.18 7.49 -8.66
CA THR A 53 3.25 6.17 -8.06
C THR A 53 2.27 6.09 -6.87
N PRO A 54 1.92 4.87 -6.41
CA PRO A 54 1.05 4.74 -5.25
C PRO A 54 1.56 5.48 -4.00
N PHE A 55 2.87 5.41 -3.72
CA PHE A 55 3.44 6.10 -2.55
C PHE A 55 3.41 7.62 -2.73
N GLU A 56 3.67 8.12 -3.93
CA GLU A 56 3.58 9.55 -4.23
C GLU A 56 2.14 10.05 -4.06
N LEU A 57 1.14 9.25 -4.45
CA LEU A 57 -0.26 9.60 -4.20
C LEU A 57 -0.54 9.71 -2.71
N ILE A 58 -0.06 8.74 -1.92
CA ILE A 58 -0.26 8.78 -0.46
C ILE A 58 0.33 10.06 0.12
N ARG A 59 1.56 10.43 -0.27
CA ARG A 59 2.20 11.66 0.20
C ARG A 59 1.40 12.90 -0.19
N LYS A 60 0.90 12.93 -1.42
CA LYS A 60 0.06 14.04 -1.89
C LYS A 60 -1.23 14.14 -1.07
N LEU A 61 -1.90 13.01 -0.83
CA LEU A 61 -3.15 12.98 -0.06
C LEU A 61 -2.95 13.40 1.40
N LEU A 62 -1.79 13.06 1.98
CA LEU A 62 -1.45 13.51 3.33
C LEU A 62 -1.26 15.03 3.42
N SER A 63 -0.88 15.68 2.31
CA SER A 63 -0.71 17.13 2.26
C SER A 63 -2.03 17.88 2.04
N VAL A 64 -3.10 17.17 1.67
CA VAL A 64 -4.43 17.76 1.46
C VAL A 64 -5.24 17.60 2.73
N SER A 65 -5.70 18.72 3.29
CA SER A 65 -6.55 18.69 4.47
C SER A 65 -7.90 19.37 4.16
N SER A 66 -8.96 18.80 4.70
CA SER A 66 -10.29 19.41 4.69
C SER A 66 -10.70 19.76 6.11
N VAL A 67 -11.88 20.38 6.26
CA VAL A 67 -12.41 20.76 7.57
C VAL A 67 -12.65 19.53 8.46
N GLU A 68 -12.97 18.39 7.87
CA GLU A 68 -13.40 17.19 8.61
C GLU A 68 -12.32 16.12 8.68
N GLU A 69 -11.60 15.86 7.58
CA GLU A 69 -10.55 14.84 7.55
C GLU A 69 -9.60 15.08 6.38
N ASP A 70 -8.39 14.49 6.43
CA ASP A 70 -7.43 14.67 5.36
C ASP A 70 -7.74 13.83 4.12
N GLY A 71 -7.02 14.10 3.02
CA GLY A 71 -7.27 13.47 1.74
C GLY A 71 -7.03 11.97 1.74
N LEU A 72 -6.05 11.49 2.51
CA LEU A 72 -5.78 10.05 2.58
C LEU A 72 -6.95 9.30 3.22
N MET A 73 -7.49 9.80 4.34
CA MET A 73 -8.63 9.18 4.98
C MET A 73 -9.84 9.15 4.04
N GLN A 74 -10.09 10.23 3.31
CA GLN A 74 -11.18 10.29 2.33
C GLN A 74 -11.02 9.24 1.23
N HIS A 75 -9.79 9.04 0.72
CA HIS A 75 -9.52 8.05 -0.31
C HIS A 75 -9.68 6.62 0.20
N LEU A 76 -9.23 6.33 1.43
CA LEU A 76 -9.43 5.01 2.03
C LEU A 76 -10.90 4.67 2.14
N LYS A 77 -11.73 5.64 2.56
CA LYS A 77 -13.19 5.46 2.66
C LYS A 77 -13.83 5.31 1.28
N LYS A 78 -13.36 6.07 0.30
CA LYS A 78 -13.85 5.99 -1.08
C LYS A 78 -13.70 4.59 -1.64
N TYR A 79 -12.57 3.94 -1.40
CA TYR A 79 -12.28 2.59 -1.91
C TYR A 79 -12.58 1.50 -0.89
N LYS A 80 -13.12 1.85 0.28
CA LYS A 80 -13.52 0.90 1.34
C LYS A 80 -12.36 0.05 1.84
N ILE A 81 -11.20 0.65 1.95
CA ILE A 81 -9.98 0.01 2.47
C ILE A 81 -9.97 0.14 3.99
N ALA A 82 -10.73 -0.74 4.65
CA ALA A 82 -10.93 -0.75 6.10
C ALA A 82 -10.08 -1.84 6.78
N PRO A 83 -9.84 -1.79 8.09
CA PRO A 83 -10.22 -0.75 9.06
C PRO A 83 -9.50 0.58 8.78
N TYR A 84 -10.23 1.66 8.71
CA TYR A 84 -9.70 2.91 8.15
C TYR A 84 -8.54 3.50 8.95
N GLN A 85 -8.66 3.55 10.28
CA GLN A 85 -7.58 4.14 11.10
C GLN A 85 -6.30 3.32 11.03
N GLN A 86 -6.40 2.00 11.07
CA GLN A 86 -5.25 1.12 10.96
C GLN A 86 -4.59 1.23 9.59
N ARG A 87 -5.39 1.24 8.52
CA ARG A 87 -4.88 1.39 7.15
C ARG A 87 -4.28 2.78 6.93
N TYR A 88 -4.90 3.82 7.49
CA TYR A 88 -4.34 5.17 7.47
C TYR A 88 -2.95 5.19 8.08
N ASN A 89 -2.79 4.61 9.28
CA ASN A 89 -1.50 4.56 9.96
C ASN A 89 -0.46 3.80 9.13
N SER A 90 -0.83 2.67 8.57
CA SER A 90 0.06 1.86 7.74
C SER A 90 0.48 2.60 6.47
N PHE A 91 -0.46 3.19 5.75
CA PHE A 91 -0.18 3.92 4.52
C PHE A 91 0.70 5.15 4.77
N LYS A 92 0.42 5.88 5.85
CA LYS A 92 1.23 7.03 6.24
C LYS A 92 2.68 6.60 6.52
N ASP A 93 2.88 5.53 7.29
CA ASP A 93 4.23 5.03 7.60
C ASP A 93 4.94 4.53 6.34
N ILE A 94 4.26 3.80 5.47
CA ILE A 94 4.82 3.36 4.19
C ILE A 94 5.38 4.57 3.42
N ALA A 95 4.58 5.60 3.26
CA ALA A 95 4.95 6.75 2.45
C ALA A 95 6.01 7.64 3.09
N THR A 96 6.10 7.66 4.42
CA THR A 96 7.04 8.54 5.13
C THR A 96 8.33 7.83 5.55
N LEU A 97 8.29 6.52 5.79
CA LEU A 97 9.46 5.75 6.26
C LEU A 97 10.18 5.00 5.13
N LEU A 98 9.47 4.66 4.04
CA LEU A 98 10.02 3.87 2.95
C LEU A 98 10.15 4.76 1.70
N ASP A 99 11.19 5.58 1.63
CA ASP A 99 11.40 6.54 0.55
C ASP A 99 12.40 6.08 -0.50
N GLY A 100 13.00 4.92 -0.34
CA GLY A 100 14.00 4.37 -1.25
C GLY A 100 13.43 3.34 -2.23
N ASP A 101 14.34 2.67 -2.92
CA ASP A 101 13.98 1.57 -3.83
C ASP A 101 13.51 0.35 -3.03
N LEU A 102 12.30 -0.09 -3.27
CA LEU A 102 11.72 -1.25 -2.56
C LEU A 102 12.45 -2.56 -2.88
N ARG A 103 13.23 -2.63 -3.94
CA ARG A 103 14.08 -3.82 -4.21
C ARG A 103 15.18 -3.99 -3.18
N GLU A 104 15.58 -2.91 -2.54
CA GLU A 104 16.65 -2.89 -1.54
C GLU A 104 16.14 -2.79 -0.11
N VAL A 105 14.82 -2.80 0.09
CA VAL A 105 14.23 -2.68 1.42
C VAL A 105 14.56 -3.91 2.27
N THR A 106 14.89 -3.67 3.53
CA THR A 106 15.19 -4.73 4.49
C THR A 106 13.95 -5.09 5.31
N ILE A 107 14.00 -6.27 5.94
CA ILE A 107 12.94 -6.69 6.86
C ILE A 107 12.79 -5.71 8.02
N ASP A 108 13.90 -5.17 8.54
CA ASP A 108 13.87 -4.22 9.65
C ASP A 108 13.16 -2.92 9.24
N GLN A 109 13.44 -2.42 8.04
CA GLN A 109 12.76 -1.23 7.52
C GLN A 109 11.26 -1.47 7.37
N LEU A 110 10.86 -2.63 6.84
CA LEU A 110 9.45 -2.98 6.69
C LEU A 110 8.74 -3.06 8.04
N GLN A 111 9.40 -3.61 9.06
CA GLN A 111 8.79 -3.78 10.38
C GLN A 111 8.67 -2.47 11.17
N GLU A 112 9.30 -1.39 10.73
CA GLU A 112 9.06 -0.06 11.31
C GLU A 112 7.68 0.49 10.95
N VAL A 113 7.07 -0.04 9.90
CA VAL A 113 5.73 0.37 9.44
C VAL A 113 4.66 -0.29 10.32
N ARG A 114 3.77 0.53 10.88
CA ARG A 114 2.63 0.01 11.64
C ARG A 114 1.77 -0.86 10.74
N GLY A 115 1.40 -2.03 11.23
CA GLY A 115 0.60 -3.01 10.48
C GLY A 115 1.43 -4.00 9.68
N ILE A 116 2.76 -3.86 9.62
CA ILE A 116 3.63 -4.85 8.98
C ILE A 116 4.31 -5.70 10.06
N SER A 117 3.83 -6.93 10.20
CA SER A 117 4.41 -7.92 11.10
C SER A 117 5.61 -8.64 10.43
N THR A 118 6.29 -9.49 11.20
CA THR A 118 7.33 -10.38 10.66
C THR A 118 6.78 -11.22 9.51
N LYS A 119 5.58 -11.77 9.67
CA LYS A 119 4.95 -12.61 8.64
C LYS A 119 4.69 -11.80 7.36
N THR A 120 4.13 -10.62 7.47
CA THR A 120 3.83 -9.76 6.31
C THR A 120 5.10 -9.30 5.61
N SER A 121 6.15 -8.91 6.35
CA SER A 121 7.41 -8.49 5.76
C SER A 121 8.10 -9.64 5.02
N ARG A 122 8.09 -10.84 5.57
CA ARG A 122 8.64 -12.03 4.90
C ARG A 122 7.85 -12.40 3.65
N PHE A 123 6.54 -12.29 3.71
CA PHE A 123 5.68 -12.55 2.54
C PHE A 123 6.04 -11.60 1.40
N PHE A 124 6.15 -10.30 1.68
CA PHE A 124 6.55 -9.32 0.67
C PHE A 124 7.92 -9.66 0.08
N LEU A 125 8.93 -9.91 0.92
CA LEU A 125 10.30 -10.18 0.45
C LEU A 125 10.40 -11.49 -0.32
N THR A 126 9.63 -12.50 0.07
CA THR A 126 9.64 -13.82 -0.59
C THR A 126 9.04 -13.75 -2.00
N HIS A 127 7.99 -12.95 -2.21
CA HIS A 127 7.21 -12.97 -3.44
C HIS A 127 7.45 -11.75 -4.34
N SER A 128 8.24 -10.80 -3.89
CA SER A 128 8.57 -9.63 -4.69
C SER A 128 9.82 -9.83 -5.52
#